data_18288589f3a9dcde96a9638e2300be33
#
_entry.id   18288589f3a9dcde96a9638e2300be33
#
_cell.length_a   1.000
_cell.length_b   1.000
_cell.length_c   1.000
_cell.angle_alpha   90.00
_cell.angle_beta   90.00
_cell.angle_gamma   90.00
#
_symmetry.space_group_name_H-M   'P 1'
#
loop_
_entity.id
_entity.type
_entity.pdbx_description
1 polymer ?
#
loop_
_entity_poly.entity_id
_entity_poly.type
_entity_poly.pdbx_seq_one_letter_code
_entity_poly.pdbx_strand_id
1 'polypeptide(L)'
;MKKIFLILIIFFACSISAFAAESDNGYSQIVDEIAKENNIDFEKIKENPLKVLEDVVKDSIKNFSFSHFNGFAKIAAVLILTSLINFFVTQQSVQISKLINIVSVLVIFSNTFDSFLKMTEDIETVFFEIKNFMVSFLPVFAGVSFASGEMVTSTVYTGFFLISVVTVANFCIDYIIPSLNIFLSVGITSSLSSVIKLKPLCKLYSKTVRVAMTVAVSVMCFVLSLQTTISQGQDTLAVKTGKMIVTSAVPVIGSTLQGAIGSIYASMGVLKGFCGIVGIVAITAMFLPQILNLAIQWIGYCLLNMLAEIMENNTAAEILEIHKDVVELLISMSVLFMVLLLFSVSIMIKMFEGV
;
A
#
# COMPACT_ATOMS: atom_id res chain seq x y z
N MET A 1 4.06 7.50 12.98
CA MET A 1 2.73 7.63 12.39
C MET A 1 2.38 9.05 11.93
N LYS A 2 2.38 10.12 12.77
CA LYS A 2 2.05 11.50 12.32
C LYS A 2 2.85 11.95 11.08
N LYS A 3 4.14 11.63 10.98
CA LYS A 3 4.98 11.98 9.83
C LYS A 3 4.65 11.16 8.57
N ILE A 4 4.31 9.88 8.71
CA ILE A 4 3.94 9.01 7.58
C ILE A 4 2.58 9.44 7.03
N PHE A 5 1.62 9.71 7.91
CA PHE A 5 0.29 10.21 7.54
C PHE A 5 0.35 11.60 6.90
N LEU A 6 1.23 12.47 7.39
CA LEU A 6 1.48 13.79 6.81
C LEU A 6 2.13 13.69 5.42
N ILE A 7 3.11 12.79 5.25
CA ILE A 7 3.74 12.51 3.95
C ILE A 7 2.72 11.96 2.97
N LEU A 8 1.84 11.05 3.41
CA LEU A 8 0.76 10.48 2.58
C LEU A 8 -0.23 11.58 2.14
N ILE A 9 -0.64 12.47 3.04
CA ILE A 9 -1.52 13.61 2.73
C ILE A 9 -0.83 14.58 1.77
N ILE A 10 0.44 14.93 2.00
CA ILE A 10 1.19 15.86 1.14
C ILE A 10 1.43 15.23 -0.24
N PHE A 11 1.77 13.94 -0.29
CA PHE A 11 1.96 13.19 -1.55
C PHE A 11 0.64 13.08 -2.32
N PHE A 12 -0.46 12.81 -1.63
CA PHE A 12 -1.81 12.74 -2.20
C PHE A 12 -2.27 14.11 -2.72
N ALA A 13 -2.03 15.18 -1.97
CA ALA A 13 -2.31 16.55 -2.39
C ALA A 13 -1.44 16.99 -3.59
N CYS A 14 -0.18 16.60 -3.63
CA CYS A 14 0.74 16.88 -4.73
C CYS A 14 0.39 16.09 -6.01
N SER A 15 -0.07 14.84 -5.87
CA SER A 15 -0.55 14.02 -6.99
C SER A 15 -1.85 14.58 -7.58
N ILE A 16 -2.74 15.14 -6.75
CA ILE A 16 -4.00 15.77 -7.16
C ILE A 16 -3.75 17.08 -7.91
N SER A 17 -2.74 17.86 -7.51
CA SER A 17 -2.41 19.14 -8.16
C SER A 17 -1.87 18.96 -9.59
N ALA A 18 -1.22 17.84 -9.87
CA ALA A 18 -0.76 17.48 -11.22
C ALA A 18 -1.93 17.02 -12.14
N PHE A 19 -3.11 16.83 -11.57
CA PHE A 19 -4.27 16.17 -12.17
C PHE A 19 -5.22 17.11 -12.92
N ALA A 20 -5.13 18.42 -12.74
CA ALA A 20 -6.16 19.37 -13.21
C ALA A 20 -6.08 19.76 -14.69
N ALA A 21 -5.21 19.14 -15.51
CA ALA A 21 -5.04 19.45 -16.91
C ALA A 21 -5.32 18.27 -17.84
N GLU A 22 -6.41 18.41 -18.60
CA GLU A 22 -6.70 17.80 -19.91
C GLU A 22 -7.14 16.33 -20.00
N SER A 23 -8.41 16.18 -20.46
CA SER A 23 -8.99 14.90 -20.98
C SER A 23 -9.48 15.12 -22.39
N ASP A 24 -9.13 14.24 -23.34
CA ASP A 24 -9.93 13.98 -24.53
C ASP A 24 -9.77 12.56 -25.11
N ASN A 25 -10.79 12.13 -25.87
CA ASN A 25 -11.28 10.81 -26.21
C ASN A 25 -10.39 9.90 -27.09
N GLY A 26 -10.42 8.57 -26.83
CA GLY A 26 -10.26 7.60 -27.90
C GLY A 26 -9.61 6.23 -27.69
N TYR A 27 -9.61 5.55 -26.51
CA TYR A 27 -9.02 4.19 -26.42
C TYR A 27 -9.72 3.28 -25.39
N SER A 28 -10.99 2.96 -25.63
CA SER A 28 -11.80 2.24 -24.66
C SER A 28 -11.58 0.71 -24.58
N GLN A 29 -11.25 0.03 -25.69
CA GLN A 29 -11.38 -1.43 -25.73
C GLN A 29 -10.34 -2.24 -24.95
N ILE A 30 -9.05 -1.90 -25.02
CA ILE A 30 -7.98 -2.66 -24.32
C ILE A 30 -7.99 -2.33 -22.82
N VAL A 31 -8.27 -1.08 -22.49
CA VAL A 31 -8.40 -0.61 -21.12
C VAL A 31 -9.64 -1.22 -20.46
N ASP A 32 -10.75 -1.36 -21.19
CA ASP A 32 -11.99 -2.01 -20.72
C ASP A 32 -11.83 -3.51 -20.44
N GLU A 33 -10.94 -4.20 -21.15
CA GLU A 33 -10.64 -5.62 -20.94
C GLU A 33 -9.90 -5.84 -19.62
N ILE A 34 -8.90 -5.01 -19.33
CA ILE A 34 -8.17 -5.01 -18.03
C ILE A 34 -9.09 -4.61 -16.87
N ALA A 35 -10.04 -3.71 -17.11
CA ALA A 35 -11.03 -3.27 -16.14
C ALA A 35 -11.95 -4.37 -15.68
N LYS A 36 -12.51 -5.09 -16.66
CA LYS A 36 -13.44 -6.19 -16.39
C LYS A 36 -12.78 -7.32 -15.60
N GLU A 37 -11.50 -7.57 -15.88
CA GLU A 37 -10.73 -8.61 -15.18
C GLU A 37 -10.44 -8.25 -13.72
N ASN A 38 -10.34 -6.93 -13.39
CA ASN A 38 -10.01 -6.43 -12.06
C ASN A 38 -11.17 -5.70 -11.34
N ASN A 39 -12.42 -5.78 -11.83
CA ASN A 39 -13.60 -5.10 -11.29
C ASN A 39 -13.45 -3.56 -11.18
N ILE A 40 -12.67 -2.94 -12.04
CA ILE A 40 -12.42 -1.50 -12.05
C ILE A 40 -13.25 -0.85 -13.17
N ASP A 41 -14.13 0.10 -12.82
CA ASP A 41 -14.98 0.82 -13.77
C ASP A 41 -14.23 2.04 -14.34
N PHE A 42 -13.61 1.86 -15.50
CA PHE A 42 -12.81 2.91 -16.15
C PHE A 42 -13.62 4.09 -16.67
N GLU A 43 -14.88 3.91 -17.05
CA GLU A 43 -15.71 5.03 -17.46
C GLU A 43 -15.92 6.03 -16.34
N LYS A 44 -16.12 5.53 -15.13
CA LYS A 44 -16.21 6.39 -13.94
C LYS A 44 -14.89 7.09 -13.60
N ILE A 45 -13.74 6.41 -13.78
CA ILE A 45 -12.43 7.02 -13.57
C ILE A 45 -12.19 8.14 -14.59
N LYS A 46 -12.61 7.95 -15.85
CA LYS A 46 -12.48 8.94 -16.91
C LYS A 46 -13.30 10.19 -16.63
N GLU A 47 -14.54 10.04 -16.14
CA GLU A 47 -15.43 11.16 -15.86
C GLU A 47 -15.02 11.93 -14.59
N ASN A 48 -14.74 11.24 -13.51
CA ASN A 48 -14.38 11.88 -12.26
C ASN A 48 -13.58 10.94 -11.32
N PRO A 49 -12.24 10.89 -11.46
CA PRO A 49 -11.37 10.01 -10.67
C PRO A 49 -11.43 10.29 -9.15
N LEU A 50 -11.66 11.54 -8.75
CA LEU A 50 -11.80 11.90 -7.33
C LEU A 50 -13.09 11.33 -6.74
N LYS A 51 -14.16 11.29 -7.51
CA LYS A 51 -15.44 10.73 -7.07
C LYS A 51 -15.33 9.21 -6.86
N VAL A 52 -14.58 8.51 -7.71
CA VAL A 52 -14.32 7.08 -7.54
C VAL A 52 -13.62 6.82 -6.20
N LEU A 53 -12.58 7.60 -5.87
CA LEU A 53 -11.89 7.48 -4.59
C LEU A 53 -12.79 7.85 -3.40
N GLU A 54 -13.64 8.87 -3.54
CA GLU A 54 -14.61 9.25 -2.51
C GLU A 54 -15.63 8.12 -2.26
N ASP A 55 -16.13 7.49 -3.32
CA ASP A 55 -17.06 6.37 -3.21
C ASP A 55 -16.38 5.15 -2.55
N VAL A 56 -15.13 4.84 -2.92
CA VAL A 56 -14.33 3.79 -2.27
C VAL A 56 -14.15 4.05 -0.78
N VAL A 57 -13.86 5.29 -0.38
CA VAL A 57 -13.77 5.67 1.04
C VAL A 57 -15.11 5.50 1.76
N LYS A 58 -16.20 6.00 1.17
CA LYS A 58 -17.55 5.89 1.75
C LYS A 58 -17.97 4.42 1.93
N ASP A 59 -17.75 3.61 0.90
CA ASP A 59 -18.08 2.19 0.95
C ASP A 59 -17.21 1.44 1.96
N SER A 60 -15.92 1.77 2.05
CA SER A 60 -15.02 1.19 3.05
C SER A 60 -15.46 1.50 4.48
N ILE A 61 -15.85 2.75 4.75
CA ILE A 61 -16.35 3.16 6.07
C ILE A 61 -17.72 2.52 6.36
N LYS A 62 -18.60 2.43 5.38
CA LYS A 62 -19.94 1.83 5.52
C LYS A 62 -19.87 0.32 5.71
N ASN A 63 -18.97 -0.34 4.99
CA ASN A 63 -18.75 -1.78 5.06
C ASN A 63 -17.86 -2.17 6.25
N PHE A 64 -17.29 -1.18 6.97
CA PHE A 64 -16.64 -1.44 8.24
C PHE A 64 -17.64 -2.07 9.21
N SER A 65 -17.57 -3.37 9.25
CA SER A 65 -18.59 -4.21 9.83
C SER A 65 -18.70 -4.01 11.34
N PHE A 66 -19.92 -3.91 11.86
CA PHE A 66 -20.26 -4.05 13.29
C PHE A 66 -19.62 -5.28 13.97
N SER A 67 -19.18 -6.24 13.19
CA SER A 67 -18.45 -7.43 13.63
C SER A 67 -17.14 -7.09 14.37
N HIS A 68 -16.35 -6.13 13.89
CA HIS A 68 -15.12 -5.69 14.55
C HIS A 68 -15.42 -4.95 15.86
N PHE A 69 -16.49 -4.13 15.85
CA PHE A 69 -16.94 -3.44 17.06
C PHE A 69 -17.37 -4.41 18.17
N ASN A 70 -18.09 -5.49 17.81
CA ASN A 70 -18.45 -6.54 18.75
C ASN A 70 -17.22 -7.25 19.34
N GLY A 71 -16.15 -7.44 18.57
CA GLY A 71 -14.88 -7.98 19.07
C GLY A 71 -14.26 -7.07 20.15
N PHE A 72 -14.15 -5.78 19.87
CA PHE A 72 -13.62 -4.81 20.82
C PHE A 72 -14.48 -4.68 22.08
N ALA A 73 -15.82 -4.69 21.93
CA ALA A 73 -16.74 -4.66 23.06
C ALA A 73 -16.60 -5.89 23.98
N LYS A 74 -16.41 -7.09 23.41
CA LYS A 74 -16.15 -8.31 24.17
C LYS A 74 -14.84 -8.20 24.98
N ILE A 75 -13.77 -7.73 24.34
CA ILE A 75 -12.48 -7.55 25.01
C ILE A 75 -12.60 -6.51 26.14
N ALA A 76 -13.27 -5.38 25.89
CA ALA A 76 -13.53 -4.37 26.92
C ALA A 76 -14.33 -4.95 28.10
N ALA A 77 -15.37 -5.74 27.85
CA ALA A 77 -16.13 -6.41 28.89
C ALA A 77 -15.27 -7.38 29.72
N VAL A 78 -14.39 -8.16 29.08
CA VAL A 78 -13.45 -9.06 29.78
C VAL A 78 -12.48 -8.25 30.65
N LEU A 79 -11.95 -7.13 30.16
CA LEU A 79 -11.07 -6.24 30.95
C LEU A 79 -11.78 -5.70 32.20
N ILE A 80 -13.00 -5.20 32.04
CA ILE A 80 -13.81 -4.66 33.13
C ILE A 80 -14.11 -5.75 34.18
N LEU A 81 -14.57 -6.92 33.72
CA LEU A 81 -14.87 -8.05 34.63
C LEU A 81 -13.62 -8.51 35.39
N THR A 82 -12.49 -8.66 34.69
CA THR A 82 -11.24 -9.07 35.32
C THR A 82 -10.77 -8.06 36.37
N SER A 83 -10.87 -6.77 36.07
CA SER A 83 -10.51 -5.71 37.01
C SER A 83 -11.41 -5.70 38.25
N LEU A 84 -12.73 -5.85 38.06
CA LEU A 84 -13.67 -5.96 39.16
C LEU A 84 -13.35 -7.18 40.05
N ILE A 85 -13.11 -8.35 39.48
CA ILE A 85 -12.77 -9.55 40.22
C ILE A 85 -11.43 -9.34 40.97
N ASN A 86 -10.42 -8.79 40.33
CA ASN A 86 -9.14 -8.50 40.95
C ASN A 86 -9.27 -7.54 42.13
N PHE A 87 -10.13 -6.52 42.02
CA PHE A 87 -10.39 -5.58 43.11
C PHE A 87 -10.87 -6.30 44.41
N PHE A 88 -11.76 -7.29 44.27
CA PHE A 88 -12.25 -8.07 45.43
C PHE A 88 -11.24 -9.12 45.91
N VAL A 89 -10.47 -9.72 45.01
CA VAL A 89 -9.57 -10.85 45.30
C VAL A 89 -8.22 -10.39 45.84
N THR A 90 -7.70 -9.24 45.41
CA THR A 90 -6.37 -8.72 45.84
C THR A 90 -6.29 -8.54 47.36
N GLN A 91 -7.43 -8.36 48.01
CA GLN A 91 -7.49 -8.28 49.47
C GLN A 91 -7.34 -9.64 50.18
N GLN A 92 -7.48 -10.77 49.45
CA GLN A 92 -7.49 -12.11 50.03
C GLN A 92 -6.31 -13.01 49.63
N SER A 93 -5.88 -12.99 48.35
CA SER A 93 -4.72 -13.77 47.90
C SER A 93 -4.12 -13.31 46.56
N VAL A 94 -2.80 -13.05 46.57
CA VAL A 94 -2.01 -12.67 45.38
C VAL A 94 -1.95 -13.79 44.32
N GLN A 95 -2.05 -15.05 44.75
CA GLN A 95 -1.99 -16.20 43.85
C GLN A 95 -3.24 -16.30 42.95
N ILE A 96 -4.41 -16.06 43.50
CA ILE A 96 -5.69 -16.09 42.77
C ILE A 96 -5.73 -14.95 41.74
N SER A 97 -5.27 -13.76 42.12
CA SER A 97 -5.18 -12.62 41.17
C SER A 97 -4.30 -12.93 39.95
N LYS A 98 -3.16 -13.63 40.13
CA LYS A 98 -2.33 -14.07 39.02
C LYS A 98 -3.05 -15.04 38.08
N LEU A 99 -3.79 -16.00 38.61
CA LEU A 99 -4.57 -16.95 37.82
C LEU A 99 -5.68 -16.24 37.01
N ILE A 100 -6.38 -15.29 37.62
CA ILE A 100 -7.42 -14.49 36.96
C ILE A 100 -6.82 -13.71 35.79
N ASN A 101 -5.66 -13.09 35.99
CA ASN A 101 -4.98 -12.36 34.91
C ASN A 101 -4.55 -13.28 33.75
N ILE A 102 -4.05 -14.49 34.06
CA ILE A 102 -3.71 -15.48 33.00
C ILE A 102 -4.96 -15.89 32.23
N VAL A 103 -6.07 -16.20 32.90
CA VAL A 103 -7.32 -16.56 32.24
C VAL A 103 -7.84 -15.40 31.38
N SER A 104 -7.82 -14.17 31.89
CA SER A 104 -8.20 -12.98 31.14
C SER A 104 -7.39 -12.82 29.84
N VAL A 105 -6.08 -12.97 29.93
CA VAL A 105 -5.16 -12.92 28.80
C VAL A 105 -5.49 -13.98 27.74
N LEU A 106 -5.76 -15.21 28.14
CA LEU A 106 -6.14 -16.29 27.23
C LEU A 106 -7.46 -16.01 26.52
N VAL A 107 -8.45 -15.44 27.22
CA VAL A 107 -9.72 -15.04 26.62
C VAL A 107 -9.54 -13.88 25.65
N ILE A 108 -8.76 -12.85 26.00
CA ILE A 108 -8.44 -11.74 25.10
C ILE A 108 -7.74 -12.27 23.86
N PHE A 109 -6.72 -13.11 24.02
CA PHE A 109 -5.99 -13.73 22.91
C PHE A 109 -6.91 -14.51 21.97
N SER A 110 -7.76 -15.39 22.52
CA SER A 110 -8.70 -16.16 21.69
C SER A 110 -9.62 -15.27 20.86
N ASN A 111 -10.06 -14.11 21.40
CA ASN A 111 -10.90 -13.18 20.65
C ASN A 111 -10.12 -12.33 19.61
N THR A 112 -8.83 -12.06 19.85
CA THR A 112 -8.01 -11.26 18.93
C THR A 112 -7.34 -12.08 17.85
N PHE A 113 -7.10 -13.37 18.10
CA PHE A 113 -6.36 -14.25 17.18
C PHE A 113 -7.08 -14.45 15.83
N ASP A 114 -8.39 -14.71 15.87
CA ASP A 114 -9.18 -14.86 14.63
C ASP A 114 -9.20 -13.55 13.82
N SER A 115 -9.30 -12.42 14.50
CA SER A 115 -9.23 -11.10 13.86
C SER A 115 -7.86 -10.85 13.21
N PHE A 116 -6.80 -11.27 13.88
CA PHE A 116 -5.43 -11.16 13.38
C PHE A 116 -5.21 -12.03 12.13
N LEU A 117 -5.66 -13.29 12.14
CA LEU A 117 -5.54 -14.18 10.98
C LEU A 117 -6.26 -13.59 9.76
N LYS A 118 -7.47 -13.07 9.94
CA LYS A 118 -8.19 -12.37 8.85
C LYS A 118 -7.44 -11.16 8.33
N MET A 119 -6.87 -10.33 9.22
CA MET A 119 -6.08 -9.17 8.79
C MET A 119 -4.88 -9.56 7.92
N THR A 120 -4.18 -10.63 8.28
CA THR A 120 -3.01 -11.11 7.50
C THR A 120 -3.43 -11.70 6.17
N GLU A 121 -4.53 -12.45 6.13
CA GLU A 121 -5.12 -13.01 4.90
C GLU A 121 -5.62 -11.91 3.95
N ASP A 122 -6.32 -10.91 4.47
CA ASP A 122 -6.80 -9.76 3.68
C ASP A 122 -5.63 -9.00 3.04
N ILE A 123 -4.53 -8.79 3.77
CA ILE A 123 -3.33 -8.12 3.24
C ILE A 123 -2.63 -8.97 2.18
N GLU A 124 -2.50 -10.27 2.42
CA GLU A 124 -1.92 -11.21 1.46
C GLU A 124 -2.70 -11.17 0.16
N THR A 125 -4.04 -11.21 0.24
CA THR A 125 -4.94 -11.10 -0.91
C THR A 125 -4.73 -9.80 -1.67
N VAL A 126 -4.73 -8.65 -0.98
CA VAL A 126 -4.50 -7.34 -1.62
C VAL A 126 -3.14 -7.27 -2.31
N PHE A 127 -2.08 -7.80 -1.69
CA PHE A 127 -0.75 -7.80 -2.30
C PHE A 127 -0.68 -8.71 -3.53
N PHE A 128 -1.37 -9.84 -3.50
CA PHE A 128 -1.48 -10.75 -4.63
C PHE A 128 -2.27 -10.13 -5.78
N GLU A 129 -3.41 -9.50 -5.50
CA GLU A 129 -4.24 -8.82 -6.49
C GLU A 129 -3.48 -7.67 -7.16
N ILE A 130 -2.79 -6.84 -6.36
CA ILE A 130 -1.99 -5.73 -6.89
C ILE A 130 -0.82 -6.23 -7.74
N LYS A 131 -0.15 -7.31 -7.32
CA LYS A 131 0.90 -7.93 -8.13
C LYS A 131 0.35 -8.35 -9.49
N ASN A 132 -0.80 -9.04 -9.53
CA ASN A 132 -1.43 -9.49 -10.75
C ASN A 132 -1.90 -8.32 -11.63
N PHE A 133 -2.51 -7.30 -11.02
CA PHE A 133 -2.86 -6.06 -11.72
C PHE A 133 -1.63 -5.43 -12.37
N MET A 134 -0.51 -5.31 -11.67
CA MET A 134 0.71 -4.74 -12.22
C MET A 134 1.32 -5.58 -13.35
N VAL A 135 1.27 -6.90 -13.24
CA VAL A 135 1.73 -7.83 -14.30
C VAL A 135 0.93 -7.62 -15.59
N SER A 136 -0.37 -7.34 -15.49
CA SER A 136 -1.24 -7.07 -16.64
C SER A 136 -1.13 -5.63 -17.14
N PHE A 137 -1.07 -4.66 -16.23
CA PHE A 137 -1.08 -3.23 -16.52
C PHE A 137 0.24 -2.73 -17.15
N LEU A 138 1.38 -3.18 -16.63
CA LEU A 138 2.69 -2.66 -17.07
C LEU A 138 3.01 -2.91 -18.54
N PRO A 139 2.73 -4.09 -19.14
CA PRO A 139 2.96 -4.29 -20.57
C PRO A 139 2.12 -3.37 -21.47
N VAL A 140 0.87 -3.09 -21.07
CA VAL A 140 0.00 -2.16 -21.81
C VAL A 140 0.54 -0.74 -21.73
N PHE A 141 0.91 -0.30 -20.54
CA PHE A 141 1.55 1.00 -20.34
C PHE A 141 2.86 1.12 -21.11
N ALA A 142 3.67 0.07 -21.13
CA ALA A 142 4.90 0.02 -21.93
C ALA A 142 4.63 0.16 -23.43
N GLY A 143 3.59 -0.50 -23.94
CA GLY A 143 3.18 -0.40 -25.35
C GLY A 143 2.80 1.02 -25.73
N VAL A 144 2.03 1.72 -24.88
CA VAL A 144 1.67 3.12 -25.08
C VAL A 144 2.90 4.03 -25.03
N SER A 145 3.80 3.84 -24.06
CA SER A 145 5.05 4.60 -23.94
C SER A 145 5.98 4.36 -25.13
N PHE A 146 6.06 3.12 -25.63
CA PHE A 146 6.81 2.78 -26.83
C PHE A 146 6.26 3.54 -28.06
N ALA A 147 4.95 3.56 -28.24
CA ALA A 147 4.28 4.30 -29.33
C ALA A 147 4.46 5.82 -29.22
N SER A 148 4.69 6.34 -28.00
CA SER A 148 5.02 7.75 -27.74
C SER A 148 6.47 8.12 -28.07
N GLY A 149 7.30 7.18 -28.57
CA GLY A 149 8.70 7.43 -28.93
C GLY A 149 9.72 7.10 -27.84
N GLU A 150 9.29 6.53 -26.71
CA GLU A 150 10.14 6.17 -25.58
C GLU A 150 10.52 4.68 -25.62
N MET A 151 11.17 4.24 -26.68
CA MET A 151 11.44 2.82 -26.95
C MET A 151 12.35 2.19 -25.88
N VAL A 152 13.44 2.86 -25.51
CA VAL A 152 14.41 2.35 -24.53
C VAL A 152 13.85 2.46 -23.11
N THR A 153 13.28 3.63 -22.79
CA THR A 153 12.69 3.87 -21.48
C THR A 153 11.55 2.89 -21.19
N SER A 154 10.62 2.69 -22.13
CA SER A 154 9.48 1.79 -21.91
C SER A 154 9.92 0.36 -21.67
N THR A 155 10.92 -0.15 -22.38
CA THR A 155 11.38 -1.53 -22.23
C THR A 155 12.18 -1.73 -20.96
N VAL A 156 13.18 -0.88 -20.72
CA VAL A 156 14.10 -1.03 -19.57
C VAL A 156 13.39 -0.72 -18.26
N TYR A 157 12.70 0.42 -18.18
CA TYR A 157 12.01 0.84 -16.97
C TYR A 157 10.90 -0.12 -16.57
N THR A 158 10.06 -0.53 -17.51
CA THR A 158 8.95 -1.47 -17.24
C THR A 158 9.48 -2.80 -16.72
N GLY A 159 10.58 -3.31 -17.28
CA GLY A 159 11.20 -4.54 -16.81
C GLY A 159 11.68 -4.42 -15.34
N PHE A 160 12.41 -3.35 -15.01
CA PHE A 160 12.86 -3.11 -13.64
C PHE A 160 11.70 -2.85 -12.68
N PHE A 161 10.68 -2.13 -13.13
CA PHE A 161 9.49 -1.87 -12.30
C PHE A 161 8.74 -3.17 -12.00
N LEU A 162 8.52 -4.02 -13.00
CA LEU A 162 7.86 -5.32 -12.82
C LEU A 162 8.64 -6.21 -11.83
N ILE A 163 9.95 -6.31 -12.01
CA ILE A 163 10.81 -7.07 -11.08
C ILE A 163 10.69 -6.49 -9.66
N SER A 164 10.71 -5.17 -9.50
CA SER A 164 10.58 -4.52 -8.19
C SER A 164 9.25 -4.85 -7.52
N VAL A 165 8.13 -4.75 -8.27
CA VAL A 165 6.78 -5.07 -7.77
C VAL A 165 6.70 -6.53 -7.32
N VAL A 166 7.09 -7.46 -8.17
CA VAL A 166 7.03 -8.91 -7.89
C VAL A 166 7.93 -9.26 -6.71
N THR A 167 9.14 -8.71 -6.65
CA THR A 167 10.08 -8.97 -5.56
C THR A 167 9.56 -8.45 -4.22
N VAL A 168 9.06 -7.21 -4.17
CA VAL A 168 8.54 -6.63 -2.92
C VAL A 168 7.26 -7.35 -2.48
N ALA A 169 6.34 -7.63 -3.39
CA ALA A 169 5.11 -8.37 -3.07
C ALA A 169 5.42 -9.76 -2.51
N ASN A 170 6.24 -10.55 -3.20
CA ASN A 170 6.62 -11.89 -2.75
C ASN A 170 7.39 -11.84 -1.43
N PHE A 171 8.30 -10.86 -1.23
CA PHE A 171 8.99 -10.70 0.03
C PHE A 171 8.03 -10.44 1.20
N CYS A 172 7.00 -9.63 0.98
CA CYS A 172 5.97 -9.39 1.99
C CYS A 172 5.14 -10.64 2.27
N ILE A 173 4.66 -11.34 1.23
CA ILE A 173 3.80 -12.51 1.33
C ILE A 173 4.57 -13.70 1.94
N ASP A 174 5.74 -14.01 1.40
CA ASP A 174 6.46 -15.25 1.73
C ASP A 174 7.28 -15.16 3.03
N TYR A 175 7.69 -13.95 3.44
CA TYR A 175 8.59 -13.77 4.58
C TYR A 175 8.00 -12.91 5.70
N ILE A 176 7.46 -11.73 5.39
CA ILE A 176 7.02 -10.80 6.43
C ILE A 176 5.74 -11.29 7.08
N ILE A 177 4.70 -11.63 6.32
CA ILE A 177 3.42 -12.07 6.87
C ILE A 177 3.57 -13.34 7.73
N PRO A 178 4.25 -14.42 7.30
CA PRO A 178 4.50 -15.55 8.16
C PRO A 178 5.31 -15.22 9.42
N SER A 179 6.30 -14.32 9.31
CA SER A 179 7.10 -13.90 10.46
C SER A 179 6.30 -13.11 11.49
N LEU A 180 5.24 -12.40 11.11
CA LEU A 180 4.31 -11.73 12.02
C LEU A 180 3.52 -12.74 12.87
N ASN A 181 3.15 -13.90 12.31
CA ASN A 181 2.51 -14.99 13.05
C ASN A 181 3.42 -15.53 14.16
N ILE A 182 4.71 -15.71 13.85
CA ILE A 182 5.73 -16.12 14.83
C ILE A 182 5.90 -15.02 15.90
N PHE A 183 5.99 -13.78 15.48
CA PHE A 183 6.13 -12.62 16.35
C PHE A 183 4.98 -12.52 17.36
N LEU A 184 3.73 -12.67 16.89
CA LEU A 184 2.54 -12.66 17.76
C LEU A 184 2.61 -13.80 18.78
N SER A 185 2.95 -15.01 18.35
CA SER A 185 3.07 -16.19 19.22
C SER A 185 4.13 -16.00 20.31
N VAL A 186 5.29 -15.46 19.96
CA VAL A 186 6.37 -15.14 20.90
C VAL A 186 5.93 -14.05 21.88
N GLY A 187 5.26 -13.01 21.38
CA GLY A 187 4.76 -11.91 22.19
C GLY A 187 3.78 -12.38 23.28
N ILE A 188 2.83 -13.24 22.90
CA ILE A 188 1.85 -13.80 23.83
C ILE A 188 2.53 -14.67 24.89
N THR A 189 3.43 -15.56 24.47
CA THR A 189 4.19 -16.41 25.39
C THR A 189 4.97 -15.56 26.39
N SER A 190 5.52 -14.44 25.95
CA SER A 190 6.19 -13.47 26.82
C SER A 190 5.27 -12.85 27.86
N SER A 191 4.05 -12.49 27.47
CA SER A 191 3.09 -11.84 28.36
C SER A 191 2.53 -12.81 29.42
N LEU A 192 2.47 -14.10 29.10
CA LEU A 192 2.05 -15.16 30.04
C LEU A 192 3.16 -15.58 31.00
N SER A 193 4.43 -15.36 30.65
CA SER A 193 5.59 -15.77 31.43
C SER A 193 5.98 -14.69 32.44
N SER A 194 6.00 -15.05 33.72
CA SER A 194 6.56 -14.18 34.78
C SER A 194 8.10 -14.18 34.83
N VAL A 195 8.75 -15.15 34.14
CA VAL A 195 10.20 -15.38 34.20
C VAL A 195 10.93 -14.80 33.01
N ILE A 196 10.36 -14.95 31.80
CA ILE A 196 11.02 -14.56 30.54
C ILE A 196 10.25 -13.37 29.94
N LYS A 197 10.88 -12.20 29.96
CA LYS A 197 10.32 -10.98 29.32
C LYS A 197 10.93 -10.81 27.93
N LEU A 198 10.22 -11.23 26.90
CA LEU A 198 10.66 -11.09 25.49
C LEU A 198 10.22 -9.77 24.83
N LYS A 199 9.57 -8.88 25.56
CA LYS A 199 9.14 -7.56 25.07
C LYS A 199 10.24 -6.76 24.34
N PRO A 200 11.52 -6.74 24.80
CA PRO A 200 12.61 -6.09 24.06
C PRO A 200 12.88 -6.74 22.68
N LEU A 201 12.75 -8.08 22.57
CA LEU A 201 12.88 -8.79 21.29
C LEU A 201 11.74 -8.42 20.33
N CYS A 202 10.51 -8.33 20.84
CA CYS A 202 9.38 -7.88 20.04
C CYS A 202 9.58 -6.46 19.50
N LYS A 203 10.05 -5.53 20.33
CA LYS A 203 10.36 -4.16 19.88
C LYS A 203 11.52 -4.11 18.86
N LEU A 204 12.55 -4.93 19.05
CA LEU A 204 13.66 -5.04 18.11
C LEU A 204 13.17 -5.58 16.76
N TYR A 205 12.36 -6.64 16.76
CA TYR A 205 11.79 -7.22 15.55
C TYR A 205 10.97 -6.18 14.77
N SER A 206 9.99 -5.52 15.43
CA SER A 206 9.15 -4.49 14.80
C SER A 206 9.98 -3.36 14.18
N LYS A 207 11.02 -2.90 14.89
CA LYS A 207 11.94 -1.87 14.38
C LYS A 207 12.74 -2.37 13.18
N THR A 208 13.26 -3.59 13.24
CA THR A 208 14.09 -4.18 12.18
C THR A 208 13.28 -4.38 10.91
N VAL A 209 12.07 -4.96 10.99
CA VAL A 209 11.19 -5.15 9.84
C VAL A 209 10.84 -3.80 9.19
N ARG A 210 10.47 -2.79 9.99
CA ARG A 210 10.14 -1.45 9.48
C ARG A 210 11.33 -0.80 8.77
N VAL A 211 12.52 -0.87 9.35
CA VAL A 211 13.74 -0.34 8.73
C VAL A 211 14.08 -1.10 7.46
N ALA A 212 14.03 -2.44 7.48
CA ALA A 212 14.32 -3.26 6.31
C ALA A 212 13.37 -2.94 5.14
N MET A 213 12.05 -2.81 5.40
CA MET A 213 11.07 -2.41 4.40
C MET A 213 11.34 -1.00 3.86
N THR A 214 11.61 -0.05 4.74
CA THR A 214 11.90 1.34 4.32
C THR A 214 13.14 1.39 3.43
N VAL A 215 14.20 0.68 3.80
CA VAL A 215 15.44 0.60 3.01
C VAL A 215 15.18 -0.07 1.66
N ALA A 216 14.46 -1.22 1.65
CA ALA A 216 14.15 -1.93 0.42
C ALA A 216 13.37 -1.04 -0.57
N VAL A 217 12.29 -0.39 -0.11
CA VAL A 217 11.49 0.52 -0.95
C VAL A 217 12.32 1.73 -1.41
N SER A 218 13.14 2.32 -0.52
CA SER A 218 13.99 3.46 -0.88
C SER A 218 15.03 3.10 -1.95
N VAL A 219 15.66 1.93 -1.82
CA VAL A 219 16.61 1.43 -2.82
C VAL A 219 15.92 1.18 -4.16
N MET A 220 14.74 0.56 -4.16
CA MET A 220 13.96 0.32 -5.38
C MET A 220 13.56 1.64 -6.05
N CYS A 221 13.05 2.62 -5.31
CA CYS A 221 12.71 3.95 -5.83
C CYS A 221 13.96 4.65 -6.41
N PHE A 222 15.09 4.55 -5.75
CA PHE A 222 16.35 5.12 -6.23
C PHE A 222 16.81 4.47 -7.54
N VAL A 223 16.79 3.14 -7.62
CA VAL A 223 17.15 2.40 -8.85
C VAL A 223 16.23 2.79 -10.01
N LEU A 224 14.91 2.84 -9.78
CA LEU A 224 13.94 3.25 -10.79
C LEU A 224 14.18 4.69 -11.26
N SER A 225 14.50 5.60 -10.34
CA SER A 225 14.82 6.99 -10.68
C SER A 225 16.11 7.11 -11.53
N LEU A 226 17.14 6.34 -11.21
CA LEU A 226 18.37 6.30 -12.02
C LEU A 226 18.13 5.75 -13.43
N GLN A 227 17.37 4.65 -13.56
CA GLN A 227 17.04 4.04 -14.83
C GLN A 227 16.30 5.03 -15.75
N THR A 228 15.36 5.80 -15.18
CA THR A 228 14.65 6.86 -15.88
C THR A 228 15.60 7.87 -16.50
N THR A 229 16.52 8.41 -15.72
CA THR A 229 17.45 9.45 -16.16
C THR A 229 18.36 8.96 -17.29
N ILE A 230 18.84 7.72 -17.20
CA ILE A 230 19.72 7.13 -18.22
C ILE A 230 18.94 6.86 -19.51
N SER A 231 17.73 6.28 -19.41
CA SER A 231 16.94 5.87 -20.58
C SER A 231 16.39 7.07 -21.36
N GLN A 232 15.94 8.13 -20.67
CA GLN A 232 15.45 9.37 -21.32
C GLN A 232 16.50 10.01 -22.21
N GLY A 233 17.77 10.00 -21.82
CA GLY A 233 18.85 10.53 -22.63
C GLY A 233 18.97 9.80 -23.97
N GLN A 234 18.76 8.48 -23.98
CA GLN A 234 18.84 7.66 -25.20
C GLN A 234 17.62 7.87 -26.10
N ASP A 235 16.40 7.91 -25.56
CA ASP A 235 15.17 8.14 -26.32
C ASP A 235 15.16 9.53 -26.96
N THR A 236 15.59 10.56 -26.25
CA THR A 236 15.69 11.93 -26.79
C THR A 236 16.65 12.00 -27.98
N LEU A 237 17.78 11.32 -27.90
CA LEU A 237 18.73 11.25 -29.04
C LEU A 237 18.14 10.51 -30.24
N ALA A 238 17.46 9.38 -30.02
CA ALA A 238 16.85 8.59 -31.07
C ALA A 238 15.76 9.37 -31.83
N VAL A 239 14.87 10.06 -31.12
CA VAL A 239 13.81 10.88 -31.71
C VAL A 239 14.38 12.08 -32.47
N LYS A 240 15.37 12.80 -31.93
CA LYS A 240 16.03 13.92 -32.60
C LYS A 240 16.73 13.47 -33.89
N THR A 241 17.44 12.34 -33.82
CA THR A 241 18.13 11.77 -34.98
C THR A 241 17.13 11.33 -36.04
N GLY A 242 16.04 10.67 -35.65
CA GLY A 242 14.96 10.29 -36.56
C GLY A 242 14.32 11.50 -37.27
N LYS A 243 13.97 12.55 -36.52
CA LYS A 243 13.45 13.82 -37.08
C LYS A 243 14.45 14.45 -38.07
N MET A 244 15.74 14.45 -37.75
CA MET A 244 16.79 15.02 -38.62
C MET A 244 16.94 14.21 -39.92
N ILE A 245 16.90 12.89 -39.88
CA ILE A 245 16.96 12.03 -41.08
C ILE A 245 15.77 12.29 -41.99
N VAL A 246 14.55 12.35 -41.44
CA VAL A 246 13.32 12.63 -42.24
C VAL A 246 13.40 13.99 -42.88
N THR A 247 13.86 15.02 -42.18
CA THR A 247 13.97 16.38 -42.72
C THR A 247 15.03 16.46 -43.85
N SER A 248 16.14 15.75 -43.71
CA SER A 248 17.23 15.76 -44.68
C SER A 248 16.94 14.87 -45.90
N ALA A 249 16.19 13.78 -45.75
CA ALA A 249 15.88 12.84 -46.82
C ALA A 249 14.85 13.38 -47.82
N VAL A 250 13.93 14.28 -47.39
CA VAL A 250 12.84 14.82 -48.23
C VAL A 250 12.72 16.33 -48.06
N PRO A 251 13.54 17.14 -48.78
CA PRO A 251 13.67 18.57 -48.53
C PRO A 251 12.39 19.40 -48.70
N VAL A 252 11.45 18.99 -49.57
CA VAL A 252 10.23 19.76 -49.87
C VAL A 252 9.08 19.50 -48.92
N ILE A 253 8.91 18.25 -48.43
CA ILE A 253 7.80 17.83 -47.58
C ILE A 253 8.26 17.37 -46.19
N GLY A 254 9.57 17.38 -45.94
CA GLY A 254 10.16 16.89 -44.67
C GLY A 254 9.66 17.63 -43.43
N SER A 255 9.41 18.95 -43.55
CA SER A 255 8.85 19.76 -42.46
C SER A 255 7.39 19.39 -42.13
N THR A 256 6.57 19.13 -43.17
CA THR A 256 5.17 18.69 -42.97
C THR A 256 5.10 17.31 -42.40
N LEU A 257 5.97 16.39 -42.85
CA LEU A 257 6.07 15.03 -42.31
C LEU A 257 6.56 15.02 -40.86
N GLN A 258 7.53 15.87 -40.55
CA GLN A 258 7.99 16.07 -39.16
C GLN A 258 6.89 16.59 -38.27
N GLY A 259 6.05 17.54 -38.74
CA GLY A 259 4.88 18.02 -38.00
C GLY A 259 3.84 16.92 -37.76
N ALA A 260 3.55 16.09 -38.78
CA ALA A 260 2.63 14.96 -38.62
C ALA A 260 3.15 13.92 -37.60
N ILE A 261 4.43 13.56 -37.69
CA ILE A 261 5.09 12.66 -36.72
C ILE A 261 5.06 13.26 -35.31
N GLY A 262 5.33 14.57 -35.17
CA GLY A 262 5.25 15.27 -33.90
C GLY A 262 3.84 15.25 -33.30
N SER A 263 2.81 15.42 -34.12
CA SER A 263 1.40 15.34 -33.66
C SER A 263 1.01 13.93 -33.20
N ILE A 264 1.51 12.88 -33.86
CA ILE A 264 1.29 11.50 -33.43
C ILE A 264 1.93 11.25 -32.04
N TYR A 265 3.19 11.66 -31.88
CA TYR A 265 3.86 11.53 -30.59
C TYR A 265 3.15 12.31 -29.47
N ALA A 266 2.71 13.54 -29.76
CA ALA A 266 1.95 14.33 -28.80
C ALA A 266 0.63 13.64 -28.39
N SER A 267 -0.12 13.10 -29.35
CA SER A 267 -1.36 12.36 -29.09
C SER A 267 -1.12 11.11 -28.26
N MET A 268 -0.04 10.37 -28.54
CA MET A 268 0.35 9.20 -27.73
C MET A 268 0.80 9.58 -26.33
N GLY A 269 1.39 10.76 -26.15
CA GLY A 269 1.73 11.30 -24.85
C GLY A 269 0.52 11.57 -23.96
N VAL A 270 -0.55 12.12 -24.54
CA VAL A 270 -1.83 12.30 -23.82
C VAL A 270 -2.41 10.94 -23.38
N LEU A 271 -2.37 9.95 -24.27
CA LEU A 271 -2.82 8.59 -23.93
C LEU A 271 -2.00 7.98 -22.81
N LYS A 272 -0.68 8.14 -22.83
CA LYS A 272 0.21 7.70 -21.76
C LYS A 272 -0.13 8.35 -20.42
N GLY A 273 -0.37 9.67 -20.42
CA GLY A 273 -0.81 10.40 -19.24
C GLY A 273 -2.10 9.82 -18.65
N PHE A 274 -3.09 9.59 -19.52
CA PHE A 274 -4.36 8.97 -19.10
C PHE A 274 -4.18 7.57 -18.51
N CYS A 275 -3.42 6.68 -19.18
CA CYS A 275 -3.12 5.35 -18.64
C CYS A 275 -2.42 5.42 -17.27
N GLY A 276 -1.50 6.36 -17.09
CA GLY A 276 -0.84 6.57 -15.81
C GLY A 276 -1.79 7.00 -14.70
N ILE A 277 -2.73 7.90 -15.00
CA ILE A 277 -3.77 8.32 -14.07
C ILE A 277 -4.64 7.15 -13.64
N VAL A 278 -5.09 6.34 -14.59
CA VAL A 278 -5.85 5.13 -14.32
C VAL A 278 -5.07 4.18 -13.40
N GLY A 279 -3.77 3.99 -13.64
CA GLY A 279 -2.90 3.20 -12.78
C GLY A 279 -2.84 3.75 -11.35
N ILE A 280 -2.68 5.07 -11.17
CA ILE A 280 -2.65 5.71 -9.85
C ILE A 280 -3.98 5.52 -9.10
N VAL A 281 -5.11 5.74 -9.78
CA VAL A 281 -6.44 5.58 -9.18
C VAL A 281 -6.70 4.13 -8.80
N ALA A 282 -6.36 3.18 -9.68
CA ALA A 282 -6.52 1.75 -9.43
C ALA A 282 -5.69 1.29 -8.22
N ILE A 283 -4.40 1.62 -8.18
CA ILE A 283 -3.52 1.31 -7.04
C ILE A 283 -4.10 1.87 -5.75
N THR A 284 -4.53 3.14 -5.77
CA THR A 284 -5.09 3.79 -4.60
C THR A 284 -6.39 3.12 -4.16
N ALA A 285 -7.29 2.81 -5.10
CA ALA A 285 -8.57 2.15 -4.83
C ALA A 285 -8.40 0.74 -4.23
N MET A 286 -7.37 0.01 -4.63
CA MET A 286 -7.08 -1.33 -4.09
C MET A 286 -6.49 -1.28 -2.68
N PHE A 287 -5.58 -0.33 -2.39
CA PHE A 287 -4.94 -0.23 -1.07
C PHE A 287 -5.79 0.49 -0.02
N LEU A 288 -6.57 1.47 -0.43
CA LEU A 288 -7.25 2.39 0.49
C LEU A 288 -8.23 1.70 1.45
N PRO A 289 -9.10 0.77 1.00
CA PRO A 289 -10.00 0.02 1.88
C PRO A 289 -9.24 -0.73 2.98
N GLN A 290 -8.17 -1.40 2.60
CA GLN A 290 -7.36 -2.19 3.52
C GLN A 290 -6.61 -1.33 4.54
N ILE A 291 -6.00 -0.22 4.11
CA ILE A 291 -5.33 0.73 5.01
C ILE A 291 -6.32 1.36 6.00
N LEU A 292 -7.53 1.72 5.53
CA LEU A 292 -8.59 2.26 6.40
C LEU A 292 -9.04 1.23 7.43
N ASN A 293 -9.29 -0.01 7.02
CA ASN A 293 -9.66 -1.11 7.91
C ASN A 293 -8.60 -1.32 9.01
N LEU A 294 -7.34 -1.41 8.63
CA LEU A 294 -6.22 -1.52 9.57
C LEU A 294 -6.10 -0.31 10.51
N ALA A 295 -6.32 0.90 9.99
CA ALA A 295 -6.25 2.13 10.80
C ALA A 295 -7.33 2.14 11.89
N ILE A 296 -8.56 1.72 11.57
CA ILE A 296 -9.65 1.62 12.54
C ILE A 296 -9.34 0.54 13.57
N GLN A 297 -8.81 -0.60 13.16
CA GLN A 297 -8.39 -1.66 14.09
C GLN A 297 -7.26 -1.18 15.02
N TRP A 298 -6.28 -0.44 14.49
CA TRP A 298 -5.23 0.17 15.29
C TRP A 298 -5.78 1.12 16.37
N ILE A 299 -6.77 1.96 15.99
CA ILE A 299 -7.46 2.84 16.95
C ILE A 299 -8.17 2.01 18.02
N GLY A 300 -8.87 0.94 17.63
CA GLY A 300 -9.54 0.03 18.57
C GLY A 300 -8.56 -0.58 19.59
N TYR A 301 -7.43 -1.11 19.14
CA TYR A 301 -6.40 -1.64 20.04
C TYR A 301 -5.74 -0.56 20.90
N CYS A 302 -5.57 0.67 20.41
CA CYS A 302 -5.09 1.79 21.24
C CYS A 302 -6.06 2.11 22.39
N LEU A 303 -7.37 2.14 22.10
CA LEU A 303 -8.39 2.41 23.12
C LEU A 303 -8.47 1.28 24.17
N LEU A 304 -8.40 0.03 23.72
CA LEU A 304 -8.40 -1.13 24.62
C LEU A 304 -7.13 -1.18 25.48
N ASN A 305 -5.97 -0.85 24.91
CA ASN A 305 -4.72 -0.77 25.67
C ASN A 305 -4.80 0.30 26.77
N MET A 306 -5.31 1.49 26.42
CA MET A 306 -5.53 2.57 27.39
C MET A 306 -6.52 2.14 28.50
N LEU A 307 -7.58 1.42 28.15
CA LEU A 307 -8.54 0.88 29.13
C LEU A 307 -7.86 -0.13 30.06
N ALA A 308 -7.02 -1.03 29.53
CA ALA A 308 -6.29 -2.01 30.34
C ALA A 308 -5.29 -1.35 31.29
N GLU A 309 -4.61 -0.28 30.86
CA GLU A 309 -3.70 0.52 31.70
C GLU A 309 -4.45 1.24 32.84
N ILE A 310 -5.60 1.89 32.54
CA ILE A 310 -6.45 2.53 33.55
C ILE A 310 -6.93 1.51 34.62
N MET A 311 -7.18 0.29 34.18
CA MET A 311 -7.62 -0.80 35.05
C MET A 311 -6.48 -1.55 35.76
N GLU A 312 -5.24 -1.07 35.65
CA GLU A 312 -4.03 -1.66 36.24
C GLU A 312 -3.80 -3.14 35.82
N ASN A 313 -4.41 -3.58 34.70
CA ASN A 313 -4.21 -4.92 34.16
C ASN A 313 -3.00 -4.94 33.21
N ASN A 314 -1.80 -4.91 33.80
CA ASN A 314 -0.54 -4.82 33.03
C ASN A 314 -0.35 -5.97 32.05
N THR A 315 -0.82 -7.17 32.38
CA THR A 315 -0.66 -8.36 31.49
C THR A 315 -1.54 -8.25 30.25
N ALA A 316 -2.78 -7.79 30.40
CA ALA A 316 -3.66 -7.53 29.26
C ALA A 316 -3.18 -6.34 28.43
N ALA A 317 -2.70 -5.27 29.06
CA ALA A 317 -2.11 -4.13 28.36
C ALA A 317 -0.92 -4.54 27.49
N GLU A 318 -0.05 -5.42 27.98
CA GLU A 318 1.12 -5.91 27.23
C GLU A 318 0.71 -6.67 25.97
N ILE A 319 -0.31 -7.52 26.02
CA ILE A 319 -0.83 -8.24 24.83
C ILE A 319 -1.47 -7.28 23.82
N LEU A 320 -2.27 -6.34 24.29
CA LEU A 320 -2.90 -5.34 23.43
C LEU A 320 -1.87 -4.42 22.78
N GLU A 321 -0.76 -4.09 23.49
CA GLU A 321 0.38 -3.36 22.90
C GLU A 321 1.03 -4.17 21.76
N ILE A 322 1.20 -5.49 21.92
CA ILE A 322 1.76 -6.36 20.88
C ILE A 322 0.85 -6.40 19.65
N HIS A 323 -0.47 -6.56 19.81
CA HIS A 323 -1.43 -6.52 18.71
C HIS A 323 -1.41 -5.17 17.99
N LYS A 324 -1.37 -4.07 18.73
CA LYS A 324 -1.22 -2.72 18.17
C LYS A 324 0.05 -2.58 17.32
N ASP A 325 1.18 -3.09 17.83
CA ASP A 325 2.47 -3.05 17.12
C ASP A 325 2.44 -3.87 15.82
N VAL A 326 1.76 -5.02 15.82
CA VAL A 326 1.55 -5.83 14.61
C VAL A 326 0.71 -5.09 13.57
N VAL A 327 -0.42 -4.52 13.98
CA VAL A 327 -1.28 -3.74 13.06
C VAL A 327 -0.51 -2.53 12.50
N GLU A 328 0.32 -1.87 13.31
CA GLU A 328 1.18 -0.78 12.87
C GLU A 328 2.23 -1.23 11.83
N LEU A 329 2.77 -2.45 11.96
CA LEU A 329 3.66 -3.03 10.95
C LEU A 329 2.91 -3.32 9.65
N LEU A 330 1.71 -3.89 9.70
CA LEU A 330 0.88 -4.17 8.54
C LEU A 330 0.50 -2.88 7.79
N ILE A 331 0.12 -1.82 8.51
CA ILE A 331 -0.11 -0.49 7.93
C ILE A 331 1.16 0.03 7.26
N SER A 332 2.30 -0.05 7.95
CA SER A 332 3.58 0.46 7.43
C SER A 332 3.99 -0.27 6.15
N MET A 333 3.80 -1.58 6.09
CA MET A 333 4.08 -2.42 4.94
C MET A 333 3.19 -2.04 3.75
N SER A 334 1.88 -1.94 3.97
CA SER A 334 0.90 -1.57 2.93
C SER A 334 1.17 -0.16 2.38
N VAL A 335 1.43 0.81 3.25
CA VAL A 335 1.73 2.19 2.86
C VAL A 335 3.05 2.27 2.08
N LEU A 336 4.10 1.59 2.51
CA LEU A 336 5.39 1.61 1.82
C LEU A 336 5.30 0.98 0.43
N PHE A 337 4.55 -0.13 0.28
CA PHE A 337 4.34 -0.76 -1.01
C PHE A 337 3.49 0.12 -1.94
N MET A 338 2.41 0.71 -1.43
CA MET A 338 1.61 1.69 -2.17
C MET A 338 2.46 2.88 -2.65
N VAL A 339 3.33 3.44 -1.78
CA VAL A 339 4.23 4.54 -2.15
C VAL A 339 5.19 4.13 -3.25
N LEU A 340 5.78 2.94 -3.20
CA LEU A 340 6.64 2.42 -4.26
C LEU A 340 5.91 2.42 -5.61
N LEU A 341 4.69 1.89 -5.65
CA LEU A 341 3.90 1.80 -6.88
C LEU A 341 3.50 3.17 -7.42
N LEU A 342 2.96 4.04 -6.57
CA LEU A 342 2.54 5.39 -6.96
C LEU A 342 3.73 6.22 -7.45
N PHE A 343 4.86 6.15 -6.76
CA PHE A 343 6.09 6.83 -7.17
C PHE A 343 6.56 6.34 -8.54
N SER A 344 6.56 5.02 -8.75
CA SER A 344 7.00 4.42 -10.01
C SER A 344 6.09 4.81 -11.18
N VAL A 345 4.76 4.74 -11.01
CA VAL A 345 3.82 5.19 -12.06
C VAL A 345 3.96 6.70 -12.31
N SER A 346 4.14 7.50 -11.26
CA SER A 346 4.34 8.96 -11.41
C SER A 346 5.60 9.31 -12.19
N ILE A 347 6.69 8.57 -11.99
CA ILE A 347 7.91 8.72 -12.80
C ILE A 347 7.60 8.39 -14.26
N MET A 348 6.91 7.29 -14.55
CA MET A 348 6.57 6.89 -15.91
C MET A 348 5.74 7.95 -16.65
N ILE A 349 4.82 8.65 -15.94
CA ILE A 349 4.03 9.75 -16.54
C ILE A 349 4.94 10.93 -16.91
N LYS A 350 5.82 11.35 -15.97
CA LYS A 350 6.68 12.53 -16.16
C LYS A 350 7.77 12.39 -17.22
N MET A 351 8.07 11.18 -17.65
CA MET A 351 9.10 10.94 -18.67
C MET A 351 8.83 11.71 -19.98
N PHE A 352 7.60 12.12 -20.24
CA PHE A 352 7.18 12.79 -21.48
C PHE A 352 7.39 14.31 -21.51
N GLU A 353 7.54 14.99 -20.36
CA GLU A 353 7.66 16.48 -20.32
C GLU A 353 9.02 16.99 -20.84
N GLY A 354 9.92 16.14 -21.24
CA GLY A 354 11.32 16.47 -21.63
C GLY A 354 11.65 16.37 -23.13
N VAL A 355 10.67 16.12 -24.03
CA VAL A 355 10.87 16.03 -25.51
C VAL A 355 10.08 17.15 -26.24
#